data_6b5df7020c5a36f5e24a6f4d7eceeb60
#
_entry.id   6b5df7020c5a36f5e24a6f4d7eceeb60
#
_cell.length_a   1.000
_cell.length_b   1.000
_cell.length_c   1.000
_cell.angle_alpha   90.00
_cell.angle_beta   90.00
_cell.angle_gamma   90.00
#
_symmetry.space_group_name_H-M   'P 1'
#
loop_
_entity.id
_entity.type
_entity.pdbx_description
1 polymer ?
#
loop_
_entity_poly.entity_id
_entity_poly.type
_entity_poly.pdbx_seq_one_letter_code
_entity_poly.pdbx_strand_id
1 'polypeptide(L)'
;MNHENESVPVVRRLSPLALASIATSVLPVGSLLAPILGIAALLQLRRRPDLRGAGVAWGGIVIGTAASALMVGGAYWMYRSLQQVADRPGTALAAAWAGDAELFRAQMAAPANEVTAPRLEAWVAPLKARLGTFAGATMGTAPPPAPPEPLPEREMRAAYVCRFGAEGGPREIPTVVVFERPLATESVAAIRIRRFEFELPDGARIVFPPDEQRDAPSDGRTAGDEPRR
;
A
#
# COMPACT_ATOMS: atom_id res chain seq x y z
N MET A 1 -33.96 26.19 70.69
CA MET A 1 -34.43 26.29 69.30
C MET A 1 -33.21 26.08 68.40
N ASN A 2 -33.00 24.83 67.98
CA ASN A 2 -31.90 24.50 67.07
C ASN A 2 -32.44 24.61 65.64
N HIS A 3 -32.01 25.63 64.90
CA HIS A 3 -32.22 25.67 63.47
C HIS A 3 -31.24 24.69 62.83
N GLU A 4 -31.71 23.47 62.53
CA GLU A 4 -31.03 22.57 61.63
C GLU A 4 -30.96 23.23 60.19
N ASN A 5 -29.75 23.62 59.81
CA ASN A 5 -29.46 24.07 58.49
C ASN A 5 -29.58 22.85 57.56
N GLU A 6 -30.77 22.60 57.04
CA GLU A 6 -30.93 21.67 55.88
C GLU A 6 -30.12 22.19 54.71
N SER A 7 -28.93 21.61 54.50
CA SER A 7 -28.12 21.84 53.31
C SER A 7 -28.82 21.18 52.15
N VAL A 8 -29.54 21.96 51.34
CA VAL A 8 -30.12 21.52 50.07
C VAL A 8 -29.03 20.95 49.19
N PRO A 9 -29.13 19.68 48.75
CA PRO A 9 -28.11 19.08 47.88
C PRO A 9 -28.05 19.83 46.55
N VAL A 10 -26.96 20.55 46.35
CA VAL A 10 -26.69 21.20 45.03
C VAL A 10 -26.48 20.13 43.97
N VAL A 11 -27.51 19.88 43.16
CA VAL A 11 -27.43 18.99 42.00
C VAL A 11 -26.45 19.60 41.00
N ARG A 12 -25.20 19.19 41.07
CA ARG A 12 -24.16 19.63 40.15
C ARG A 12 -24.37 18.96 38.79
N ARG A 13 -24.66 19.75 37.75
CA ARG A 13 -24.91 19.29 36.39
C ARG A 13 -23.59 19.00 35.68
N LEU A 14 -23.56 17.90 34.90
CA LEU A 14 -22.44 17.57 34.03
C LEU A 14 -22.34 18.60 32.91
N SER A 15 -21.11 18.99 32.55
CA SER A 15 -20.89 19.91 31.43
C SER A 15 -21.27 19.23 30.10
N PRO A 16 -22.18 19.83 29.31
CA PRO A 16 -22.55 19.27 27.98
C PRO A 16 -21.37 19.16 27.04
N LEU A 17 -20.36 20.02 27.17
CA LEU A 17 -19.09 19.91 26.39
C LEU A 17 -18.26 18.70 26.77
N ALA A 18 -18.27 18.31 28.07
CA ALA A 18 -17.57 17.09 28.51
C ALA A 18 -18.23 15.82 27.96
N LEU A 19 -19.56 15.79 27.88
CA LEU A 19 -20.31 14.71 27.25
C LEU A 19 -20.08 14.68 25.74
N ALA A 20 -20.07 15.83 25.06
CA ALA A 20 -19.79 15.94 23.64
C ALA A 20 -18.37 15.45 23.27
N SER A 21 -17.35 15.70 24.13
CA SER A 21 -15.99 15.24 23.88
C SER A 21 -15.86 13.72 23.87
N ILE A 22 -16.63 13.01 24.71
CA ILE A 22 -16.66 11.53 24.68
C ILE A 22 -17.42 11.02 23.48
N ALA A 23 -18.58 11.61 23.14
CA ALA A 23 -19.38 11.18 22.02
C ALA A 23 -18.65 11.35 20.67
N THR A 24 -17.87 12.43 20.52
CA THR A 24 -17.08 12.68 19.29
C THR A 24 -15.81 11.82 19.21
N SER A 25 -15.28 11.34 20.33
CA SER A 25 -14.08 10.49 20.33
C SER A 25 -14.31 9.11 19.67
N VAL A 26 -15.56 8.67 19.56
CA VAL A 26 -15.92 7.36 18.94
C VAL A 26 -16.00 7.45 17.40
N LEU A 27 -16.16 8.64 16.84
CA LEU A 27 -16.23 8.83 15.39
C LEU A 27 -14.81 9.05 14.82
N PRO A 28 -14.47 8.43 13.66
CA PRO A 28 -13.12 8.54 13.07
C PRO A 28 -12.65 9.99 12.86
N VAL A 29 -13.55 10.85 12.37
CA VAL A 29 -13.26 12.28 12.18
C VAL A 29 -13.33 13.07 13.49
N GLY A 30 -14.16 12.63 14.44
CA GLY A 30 -14.33 13.24 15.75
C GLY A 30 -13.12 13.10 16.67
N SER A 31 -12.31 12.04 16.47
CA SER A 31 -11.12 11.79 17.31
C SER A 31 -10.09 12.94 17.25
N LEU A 32 -9.96 13.62 16.11
CA LEU A 32 -9.09 14.79 15.95
C LEU A 32 -9.61 16.03 16.69
N LEU A 33 -10.91 16.16 16.84
CA LEU A 33 -11.56 17.27 17.55
C LEU A 33 -11.68 17.02 19.05
N ALA A 34 -11.65 15.76 19.50
CA ALA A 34 -11.83 15.40 20.90
C ALA A 34 -10.83 16.06 21.86
N PRO A 35 -9.51 16.16 21.57
CA PRO A 35 -8.58 16.89 22.43
C PRO A 35 -8.90 18.38 22.54
N ILE A 36 -9.32 19.00 21.44
CA ILE A 36 -9.67 20.43 21.40
C ILE A 36 -10.91 20.69 22.26
N LEU A 37 -11.94 19.84 22.12
CA LEU A 37 -13.16 19.93 22.94
C LEU A 37 -12.87 19.63 24.41
N GLY A 38 -11.99 18.70 24.71
CA GLY A 38 -11.54 18.41 26.09
C GLY A 38 -10.83 19.60 26.74
N ILE A 39 -9.93 20.27 26.00
CA ILE A 39 -9.27 21.50 26.50
C ILE A 39 -10.30 22.63 26.71
N ALA A 40 -11.22 22.81 25.76
CA ALA A 40 -12.29 23.81 25.89
C ALA A 40 -13.17 23.52 27.10
N ALA A 41 -13.50 22.24 27.37
CA ALA A 41 -14.25 21.82 28.56
C ALA A 41 -13.48 22.14 29.89
N LEU A 42 -12.15 21.88 29.91
CA LEU A 42 -11.34 22.24 31.10
C LEU A 42 -11.27 23.73 31.32
N LEU A 43 -11.15 24.54 30.26
CA LEU A 43 -11.18 26.01 30.37
C LEU A 43 -12.53 26.51 30.88
N GLN A 44 -13.65 25.90 30.46
CA GLN A 44 -14.99 26.22 30.95
C GLN A 44 -15.15 25.85 32.41
N LEU A 45 -14.67 24.69 32.84
CA LEU A 45 -14.70 24.24 34.24
C LEU A 45 -13.88 25.15 35.18
N ARG A 46 -12.76 25.70 34.69
CA ARG A 46 -11.99 26.70 35.46
C ARG A 46 -12.77 28.00 35.70
N ARG A 47 -13.64 28.40 34.77
CA ARG A 47 -14.44 29.62 34.86
C ARG A 47 -15.74 29.45 35.67
N ARG A 48 -16.20 28.20 35.86
CA ARG A 48 -17.45 27.85 36.52
C ARG A 48 -17.23 26.72 37.55
N PRO A 49 -16.88 27.04 38.79
CA PRO A 49 -16.58 26.05 39.83
C PRO A 49 -17.79 25.23 40.27
N ASP A 50 -19.00 25.65 39.89
CA ASP A 50 -20.26 24.97 40.11
C ASP A 50 -20.47 23.73 39.26
N LEU A 51 -19.68 23.59 38.16
CA LEU A 51 -19.73 22.44 37.26
C LEU A 51 -18.79 21.32 37.74
N ARG A 52 -19.26 20.08 37.64
CA ARG A 52 -18.43 18.87 37.83
C ARG A 52 -18.14 18.25 36.47
N GLY A 53 -16.97 17.60 36.30
CA GLY A 53 -16.65 16.87 35.10
C GLY A 53 -15.18 16.95 34.68
N ALA A 54 -14.29 17.44 35.55
CA ALA A 54 -12.85 17.53 35.25
C ALA A 54 -12.26 16.16 34.85
N GLY A 55 -12.63 15.08 35.56
CA GLY A 55 -12.18 13.72 35.22
C GLY A 55 -12.69 13.25 33.86
N VAL A 56 -13.93 13.59 33.47
CA VAL A 56 -14.52 13.29 32.17
C VAL A 56 -13.80 14.05 31.05
N ALA A 57 -13.49 15.35 31.28
CA ALA A 57 -12.72 16.16 30.33
C ALA A 57 -11.29 15.63 30.12
N TRP A 58 -10.60 15.23 31.20
CA TRP A 58 -9.29 14.58 31.12
C TRP A 58 -9.37 13.22 30.41
N GLY A 59 -10.39 12.40 30.70
CA GLY A 59 -10.65 11.15 29.97
C GLY A 59 -10.81 11.38 28.46
N GLY A 60 -11.60 12.39 28.08
CA GLY A 60 -11.76 12.77 26.66
C GLY A 60 -10.45 13.21 25.99
N ILE A 61 -9.60 13.97 26.70
CA ILE A 61 -8.28 14.37 26.16
C ILE A 61 -7.38 13.15 25.96
N VAL A 62 -7.24 12.29 26.99
CA VAL A 62 -6.34 11.13 26.93
C VAL A 62 -6.79 10.15 25.86
N ILE A 63 -8.07 9.77 25.85
CA ILE A 63 -8.63 8.84 24.86
C ILE A 63 -8.56 9.45 23.46
N GLY A 64 -8.95 10.73 23.29
CA GLY A 64 -8.91 11.41 22.02
C GLY A 64 -7.50 11.54 21.46
N THR A 65 -6.51 11.85 22.31
CA THR A 65 -5.11 11.94 21.89
C THR A 65 -4.56 10.57 21.48
N ALA A 66 -4.86 9.53 22.28
CA ALA A 66 -4.43 8.16 21.95
C ALA A 66 -5.06 7.67 20.64
N ALA A 67 -6.37 7.88 20.45
CA ALA A 67 -7.07 7.53 19.21
C ALA A 67 -6.52 8.30 18.00
N SER A 68 -6.25 9.60 18.15
CA SER A 68 -5.65 10.42 17.09
C SER A 68 -4.25 9.93 16.72
N ALA A 69 -3.43 9.60 17.73
CA ALA A 69 -2.07 9.08 17.49
C ALA A 69 -2.09 7.74 16.76
N LEU A 70 -3.00 6.84 17.13
CA LEU A 70 -3.18 5.56 16.42
C LEU A 70 -3.68 5.76 14.99
N MET A 71 -4.60 6.69 14.75
CA MET A 71 -5.13 6.97 13.43
C MET A 71 -4.06 7.58 12.51
N VAL A 72 -3.35 8.60 12.99
CA VAL A 72 -2.27 9.24 12.23
C VAL A 72 -1.11 8.27 12.00
N GLY A 73 -0.71 7.52 13.04
CA GLY A 73 0.34 6.49 12.93
C GLY A 73 -0.04 5.39 11.94
N GLY A 74 -1.28 4.90 12.01
CA GLY A 74 -1.79 3.89 11.07
C GLY A 74 -1.85 4.40 9.62
N ALA A 75 -2.35 5.63 9.42
CA ALA A 75 -2.40 6.26 8.11
C ALA A 75 -0.98 6.49 7.54
N TYR A 76 -0.05 6.95 8.36
CA TYR A 76 1.36 7.12 7.98
C TYR A 76 2.02 5.78 7.61
N TRP A 77 1.79 4.74 8.43
CA TRP A 77 2.31 3.40 8.16
C TRP A 77 1.75 2.83 6.85
N MET A 78 0.43 2.96 6.64
CA MET A 78 -0.22 2.53 5.41
C MET A 78 0.31 3.29 4.18
N TYR A 79 0.44 4.61 4.28
CA TYR A 79 1.00 5.45 3.22
C TYR A 79 2.43 5.01 2.86
N ARG A 80 3.27 4.80 3.87
CA ARG A 80 4.65 4.36 3.66
C ARG A 80 4.73 2.95 3.03
N SER A 81 3.85 2.05 3.46
CA SER A 81 3.76 0.70 2.88
C SER A 81 3.33 0.75 1.40
N LEU A 82 2.37 1.61 1.07
CA LEU A 82 1.94 1.80 -0.32
C LEU A 82 3.04 2.42 -1.19
N GLN A 83 3.79 3.39 -0.67
CA GLN A 83 4.95 3.95 -1.38
C GLN A 83 6.00 2.88 -1.66
N GLN A 84 6.33 2.04 -0.67
CA GLN A 84 7.29 0.95 -0.87
C GLN A 84 6.86 0.00 -2.01
N VAL A 85 5.56 -0.30 -2.13
CA VAL A 85 5.04 -1.11 -3.23
C VAL A 85 5.09 -0.35 -4.56
N ALA A 86 4.76 0.94 -4.54
CA ALA A 86 4.79 1.79 -5.74
C ALA A 86 6.20 1.97 -6.32
N ASP A 87 7.23 1.99 -5.47
CA ASP A 87 8.63 2.15 -5.88
C ASP A 87 9.29 0.85 -6.33
N ARG A 88 8.71 -0.31 -6.00
CA ARG A 88 9.28 -1.62 -6.33
C ARG A 88 9.55 -1.85 -7.82
N PRO A 89 8.64 -1.50 -8.75
CA PRO A 89 8.91 -1.68 -10.17
C PRO A 89 10.12 -0.90 -10.65
N GLY A 90 10.29 0.33 -10.17
CA GLY A 90 11.47 1.14 -10.45
C GLY A 90 12.75 0.49 -9.93
N THR A 91 12.71 -0.01 -8.68
CA THR A 91 13.85 -0.69 -8.05
C THR A 91 14.20 -1.99 -8.78
N ALA A 92 13.19 -2.80 -9.15
CA ALA A 92 13.40 -4.06 -9.88
C ALA A 92 14.02 -3.82 -11.26
N LEU A 93 13.50 -2.86 -12.02
CA LEU A 93 14.05 -2.52 -13.34
C LEU A 93 15.44 -1.91 -13.22
N ALA A 94 15.70 -1.03 -12.27
CA ALA A 94 17.02 -0.47 -12.04
C ALA A 94 18.03 -1.58 -11.72
N ALA A 95 17.67 -2.53 -10.84
CA ALA A 95 18.50 -3.69 -10.54
C ALA A 95 18.77 -4.56 -11.76
N ALA A 96 17.74 -4.84 -12.56
CA ALA A 96 17.87 -5.59 -13.80
C ALA A 96 18.83 -4.90 -14.79
N TRP A 97 18.70 -3.59 -14.97
CA TRP A 97 19.58 -2.81 -15.84
C TRP A 97 21.03 -2.71 -15.29
N ALA A 98 21.21 -2.72 -13.99
CA ALA A 98 22.53 -2.76 -13.36
C ALA A 98 23.16 -4.16 -13.37
N GLY A 99 22.40 -5.23 -13.66
CA GLY A 99 22.86 -6.61 -13.54
C GLY A 99 22.88 -7.15 -12.11
N ASP A 100 22.23 -6.43 -11.17
CA ASP A 100 22.10 -6.85 -9.77
C ASP A 100 20.97 -7.89 -9.63
N ALA A 101 21.36 -9.17 -9.81
CA ALA A 101 20.41 -10.27 -9.73
C ALA A 101 19.84 -10.49 -8.33
N GLU A 102 20.58 -10.13 -7.26
CA GLU A 102 20.07 -10.29 -5.89
C GLU A 102 18.95 -9.31 -5.60
N LEU A 103 19.18 -8.03 -5.88
CA LEU A 103 18.19 -7.00 -5.68
C LEU A 103 16.95 -7.23 -6.58
N PHE A 104 17.16 -7.66 -7.84
CA PHE A 104 16.09 -8.03 -8.75
C PHE A 104 15.24 -9.17 -8.18
N ARG A 105 15.86 -10.29 -7.78
CA ARG A 105 15.18 -11.46 -7.19
C ARG A 105 14.35 -11.09 -5.96
N ALA A 106 14.86 -10.20 -5.12
CA ALA A 106 14.16 -9.75 -3.93
C ALA A 106 12.82 -9.05 -4.23
N GLN A 107 12.64 -8.48 -5.43
CA GLN A 107 11.42 -7.80 -5.86
C GLN A 107 10.45 -8.71 -6.62
N MET A 108 10.94 -9.82 -7.18
CA MET A 108 10.18 -10.67 -8.08
C MET A 108 9.47 -11.83 -7.35
N ALA A 109 8.36 -12.27 -7.92
CA ALA A 109 7.71 -13.52 -7.58
C ALA A 109 8.35 -14.70 -8.33
N ALA A 110 8.03 -15.92 -7.92
CA ALA A 110 8.43 -17.12 -8.63
C ALA A 110 7.83 -17.14 -10.07
N PRO A 111 8.51 -17.68 -11.07
CA PRO A 111 9.87 -18.26 -11.04
C PRO A 111 11.02 -17.25 -11.19
N ALA A 112 10.71 -15.96 -11.45
CA ALA A 112 11.73 -14.95 -11.74
C ALA A 112 12.64 -14.63 -10.55
N ASN A 113 12.20 -14.95 -9.31
CA ASN A 113 13.02 -14.83 -8.10
C ASN A 113 14.18 -15.85 -8.00
N GLU A 114 14.24 -16.82 -8.93
CA GLU A 114 15.32 -17.82 -9.00
C GLU A 114 16.32 -17.55 -10.11
N VAL A 115 16.16 -16.42 -10.83
CA VAL A 115 17.02 -16.07 -11.94
C VAL A 115 18.49 -15.92 -11.51
N THR A 116 19.41 -16.47 -12.30
CA THR A 116 20.86 -16.26 -12.12
C THR A 116 21.31 -14.97 -12.82
N ALA A 117 22.46 -14.41 -12.40
CA ALA A 117 22.98 -13.18 -13.01
C ALA A 117 23.20 -13.29 -14.53
N PRO A 118 23.79 -14.37 -15.08
CA PRO A 118 23.95 -14.53 -16.53
C PRO A 118 22.61 -14.60 -17.27
N ARG A 119 21.60 -15.23 -16.67
CA ARG A 119 20.26 -15.34 -17.26
C ARG A 119 19.53 -14.01 -17.24
N LEU A 120 19.66 -13.24 -16.15
CA LEU A 120 19.11 -11.89 -16.06
C LEU A 120 19.73 -10.99 -17.14
N GLU A 121 21.03 -11.04 -17.31
CA GLU A 121 21.72 -10.29 -18.35
C GLU A 121 21.25 -10.67 -19.76
N ALA A 122 21.10 -11.97 -20.04
CA ALA A 122 20.56 -12.45 -21.31
C ALA A 122 19.12 -11.94 -21.57
N TRP A 123 18.30 -11.82 -20.55
CA TRP A 123 16.94 -11.26 -20.66
C TRP A 123 16.95 -9.76 -20.91
N VAL A 124 17.85 -9.03 -20.23
CA VAL A 124 17.88 -7.57 -20.28
C VAL A 124 18.60 -7.02 -21.49
N ALA A 125 19.58 -7.74 -22.04
CA ALA A 125 20.38 -7.28 -23.19
C ALA A 125 19.52 -6.83 -24.40
N PRO A 126 18.53 -7.61 -24.88
CA PRO A 126 17.68 -7.18 -26.00
C PRO A 126 16.80 -5.99 -25.64
N LEU A 127 16.39 -5.87 -24.36
CA LEU A 127 15.61 -4.72 -23.89
C LEU A 127 16.47 -3.45 -23.86
N LYS A 128 17.71 -3.54 -23.37
CA LYS A 128 18.66 -2.42 -23.39
C LYS A 128 18.92 -1.93 -24.82
N ALA A 129 19.11 -2.85 -25.75
CA ALA A 129 19.31 -2.50 -27.14
C ALA A 129 18.11 -1.76 -27.76
N ARG A 130 16.88 -2.11 -27.36
CA ARG A 130 15.65 -1.53 -27.92
C ARG A 130 15.15 -0.30 -27.18
N LEU A 131 15.22 -0.30 -25.83
CA LEU A 131 14.67 0.75 -24.98
C LEU A 131 15.73 1.77 -24.53
N GLY A 132 17.00 1.39 -24.49
CA GLY A 132 18.08 2.21 -23.97
C GLY A 132 18.32 2.04 -22.47
N THR A 133 18.83 3.07 -21.82
CA THR A 133 19.14 3.07 -20.38
C THR A 133 17.89 3.37 -19.56
N PHE A 134 17.63 2.56 -18.54
CA PHE A 134 16.52 2.82 -17.62
C PHE A 134 16.79 4.07 -16.76
N ALA A 135 15.85 5.01 -16.73
CA ALA A 135 15.95 6.27 -15.99
C ALA A 135 14.98 6.36 -14.81
N GLY A 136 13.94 5.52 -14.78
CA GLY A 136 12.99 5.48 -13.66
C GLY A 136 11.63 4.95 -14.06
N ALA A 137 10.79 4.71 -13.04
CA ALA A 137 9.39 4.35 -13.21
C ALA A 137 8.54 5.16 -12.25
N THR A 138 7.38 5.61 -12.70
CA THR A 138 6.39 6.30 -11.89
C THR A 138 5.04 5.64 -12.07
N MET A 139 4.23 5.59 -11.02
CA MET A 139 2.87 5.07 -11.11
C MET A 139 2.04 5.95 -12.05
N GLY A 140 1.38 5.32 -13.03
CA GLY A 140 0.50 6.00 -13.96
C GLY A 140 -0.83 6.38 -13.30
N THR A 141 -1.43 7.46 -13.77
CA THR A 141 -2.75 7.92 -13.28
C THR A 141 -3.92 7.26 -14.01
N ALA A 142 -3.67 6.74 -15.22
CA ALA A 142 -4.66 6.01 -15.97
C ALA A 142 -4.81 4.56 -15.45
N PRO A 143 -6.02 4.00 -15.39
CA PRO A 143 -6.18 2.59 -15.10
C PRO A 143 -5.48 1.75 -16.18
N PRO A 144 -4.90 0.60 -15.81
CA PRO A 144 -4.32 -0.30 -16.80
C PRO A 144 -5.41 -0.78 -17.77
N PRO A 145 -5.10 -1.04 -19.04
CA PRO A 145 -6.05 -1.58 -19.98
C PRO A 145 -6.64 -2.88 -19.43
N ALA A 146 -7.93 -3.11 -19.72
CA ALA A 146 -8.58 -4.33 -19.30
C ALA A 146 -7.84 -5.56 -19.85
N PRO A 147 -7.58 -6.58 -19.03
CA PRO A 147 -6.95 -7.80 -19.50
C PRO A 147 -7.86 -8.50 -20.53
N PRO A 148 -7.31 -9.12 -21.55
CA PRO A 148 -8.09 -9.89 -22.53
C PRO A 148 -8.80 -11.10 -21.90
N GLU A 149 -8.28 -11.58 -20.79
CA GLU A 149 -8.82 -12.70 -20.02
C GLU A 149 -8.98 -12.31 -18.56
N PRO A 150 -9.92 -12.93 -17.79
CA PRO A 150 -10.02 -12.69 -16.37
C PRO A 150 -8.69 -13.03 -15.69
N LEU A 151 -8.26 -12.12 -14.83
CA LEU A 151 -7.03 -12.30 -14.06
C LEU A 151 -7.17 -13.48 -13.10
N PRO A 152 -6.12 -14.30 -12.94
CA PRO A 152 -6.06 -15.22 -11.81
C PRO A 152 -6.32 -14.50 -10.49
N GLU A 153 -6.98 -15.16 -9.55
CA GLU A 153 -7.40 -14.56 -8.27
C GLU A 153 -6.25 -13.87 -7.50
N ARG A 154 -5.02 -14.30 -7.75
CA ARG A 154 -3.82 -13.80 -7.09
C ARG A 154 -3.06 -12.74 -7.86
N GLU A 155 -3.55 -12.28 -9.00
CA GLU A 155 -2.88 -11.25 -9.77
C GLU A 155 -3.55 -9.88 -9.58
N MET A 156 -2.72 -8.84 -9.49
CA MET A 156 -3.11 -7.43 -9.53
C MET A 156 -2.35 -6.75 -10.65
N ARG A 157 -2.99 -5.81 -11.35
CA ARG A 157 -2.34 -4.99 -12.37
C ARG A 157 -2.32 -3.54 -11.95
N ALA A 158 -1.19 -2.88 -12.19
CA ALA A 158 -1.07 -1.45 -12.01
C ALA A 158 -0.38 -0.82 -13.22
N ALA A 159 -0.83 0.37 -13.60
CA ALA A 159 -0.23 1.13 -14.68
C ALA A 159 0.98 1.91 -14.16
N TYR A 160 2.04 1.88 -14.93
CA TYR A 160 3.26 2.64 -14.71
C TYR A 160 3.69 3.33 -15.99
N VAL A 161 4.49 4.37 -15.85
CA VAL A 161 5.23 4.99 -16.94
C VAL A 161 6.72 4.78 -16.66
N CYS A 162 7.36 3.97 -17.49
CA CYS A 162 8.79 3.74 -17.42
C CYS A 162 9.53 4.69 -18.36
N ARG A 163 10.58 5.33 -17.83
CA ARG A 163 11.41 6.26 -18.57
C ARG A 163 12.73 5.60 -18.95
N PHE A 164 13.09 5.74 -20.23
CA PHE A 164 14.33 5.22 -20.77
C PHE A 164 15.07 6.34 -21.50
N GLY A 165 16.40 6.42 -21.27
CA GLY A 165 17.28 7.26 -22.03
C GLY A 165 17.65 6.56 -23.35
N ALA A 166 17.33 7.16 -24.48
CA ALA A 166 17.69 6.65 -25.80
C ALA A 166 18.40 7.74 -26.63
N GLU A 167 19.10 7.34 -27.70
CA GLU A 167 19.57 8.27 -28.72
C GLU A 167 18.37 9.02 -29.31
N GLY A 168 18.24 10.32 -29.03
CA GLY A 168 17.09 11.13 -29.42
C GLY A 168 16.26 11.65 -28.25
N GLY A 169 16.65 11.39 -27.00
CA GLY A 169 16.03 11.90 -25.78
C GLY A 169 15.27 10.87 -24.96
N PRO A 170 14.74 11.29 -23.81
CA PRO A 170 14.01 10.38 -22.93
C PRO A 170 12.72 9.89 -23.59
N ARG A 171 12.47 8.59 -23.49
CA ARG A 171 11.22 7.95 -23.93
C ARG A 171 10.41 7.51 -22.74
N GLU A 172 9.12 7.80 -22.76
CA GLU A 172 8.16 7.32 -21.77
C GLU A 172 7.39 6.13 -22.37
N ILE A 173 7.48 5.00 -21.71
CA ILE A 173 6.85 3.76 -22.15
C ILE A 173 5.75 3.39 -21.16
N PRO A 174 4.48 3.36 -21.60
CA PRO A 174 3.40 2.81 -20.81
C PRO A 174 3.72 1.35 -20.46
N THR A 175 3.58 1.02 -19.20
CA THR A 175 3.96 -0.29 -18.67
C THR A 175 2.90 -0.78 -17.72
N VAL A 176 2.41 -1.98 -17.93
CA VAL A 176 1.57 -2.65 -16.94
C VAL A 176 2.45 -3.55 -16.09
N VAL A 177 2.40 -3.34 -14.79
CA VAL A 177 3.09 -4.19 -13.83
C VAL A 177 2.07 -5.14 -13.22
N VAL A 178 2.35 -6.43 -13.31
CA VAL A 178 1.54 -7.48 -12.72
C VAL A 178 2.20 -7.90 -11.42
N PHE A 179 1.44 -7.79 -10.34
CA PHE A 179 1.87 -8.18 -9.01
C PHE A 179 1.18 -9.48 -8.60
N GLU A 180 1.85 -10.27 -7.79
CA GLU A 180 1.25 -11.36 -7.06
C GLU A 180 0.67 -10.83 -5.74
N ARG A 181 -0.63 -11.07 -5.55
CA ARG A 181 -1.32 -10.68 -4.32
C ARG A 181 -0.90 -11.63 -3.20
N PRO A 182 -0.49 -11.10 -2.04
CA PRO A 182 -0.21 -11.93 -0.88
C PRO A 182 -1.48 -12.64 -0.38
N LEU A 183 -1.32 -13.71 0.35
CA LEU A 183 -2.42 -14.35 1.07
C LEU A 183 -2.99 -13.36 2.11
N ALA A 184 -4.25 -13.54 2.49
CA ALA A 184 -4.92 -12.64 3.44
C ALA A 184 -4.21 -12.54 4.81
N THR A 185 -3.38 -13.53 5.14
CA THR A 185 -2.58 -13.59 6.37
C THR A 185 -1.21 -12.92 6.25
N GLU A 186 -0.82 -12.53 5.03
CA GLU A 186 0.49 -11.94 4.76
C GLU A 186 0.42 -10.41 4.73
N SER A 187 1.54 -9.77 5.03
CA SER A 187 1.61 -8.32 5.00
C SER A 187 1.67 -7.77 3.57
N VAL A 188 1.33 -6.49 3.40
CA VAL A 188 1.50 -5.75 2.13
C VAL A 188 2.96 -5.80 1.64
N ALA A 189 3.92 -5.97 2.56
CA ALA A 189 5.32 -6.16 2.22
C ALA A 189 5.60 -7.47 1.45
N ALA A 190 4.70 -8.44 1.46
CA ALA A 190 4.81 -9.69 0.72
C ALA A 190 4.38 -9.58 -0.76
N ILE A 191 3.81 -8.45 -1.21
CA ILE A 191 3.52 -8.21 -2.62
C ILE A 191 4.82 -8.34 -3.41
N ARG A 192 4.82 -9.12 -4.47
CA ARG A 192 5.95 -9.33 -5.40
C ARG A 192 5.53 -9.03 -6.81
N ILE A 193 6.50 -8.65 -7.65
CA ILE A 193 6.27 -8.41 -9.06
C ILE A 193 6.37 -9.74 -9.78
N ARG A 194 5.35 -10.06 -10.58
CA ARG A 194 5.33 -11.25 -11.42
C ARG A 194 5.93 -10.97 -12.79
N ARG A 195 5.50 -9.87 -13.43
CA ARG A 195 6.00 -9.46 -14.76
C ARG A 195 5.73 -7.99 -15.03
N PHE A 196 6.45 -7.49 -16.00
CA PHE A 196 6.25 -6.20 -16.64
C PHE A 196 5.75 -6.42 -18.07
N GLU A 197 4.83 -5.61 -18.52
CA GLU A 197 4.27 -5.63 -19.86
C GLU A 197 4.46 -4.23 -20.45
N PHE A 198 5.47 -4.07 -21.29
CA PHE A 198 5.78 -2.80 -21.96
C PHE A 198 4.95 -2.69 -23.24
N GLU A 199 4.27 -1.57 -23.42
CA GLU A 199 3.56 -1.25 -24.65
C GLU A 199 4.39 -0.23 -25.44
N LEU A 200 4.94 -0.70 -26.55
CA LEU A 200 5.81 0.12 -27.39
C LEU A 200 4.99 1.01 -28.33
N PRO A 201 5.57 2.15 -28.80
CA PRO A 201 4.88 3.05 -29.73
C PRO A 201 4.46 2.42 -31.06
N ASP A 202 5.13 1.33 -31.47
CA ASP A 202 4.79 0.54 -32.65
C ASP A 202 3.67 -0.48 -32.43
N GLY A 203 3.06 -0.46 -31.23
CA GLY A 203 2.01 -1.39 -30.80
C GLY A 203 2.53 -2.76 -30.37
N ALA A 204 3.84 -3.00 -30.44
CA ALA A 204 4.42 -4.25 -29.96
C ALA A 204 4.39 -4.30 -28.42
N ARG A 205 4.07 -5.47 -27.88
CA ARG A 205 4.08 -5.74 -26.45
C ARG A 205 5.27 -6.60 -26.09
N ILE A 206 6.03 -6.16 -25.10
CA ILE A 206 7.15 -6.92 -24.53
C ILE A 206 6.79 -7.33 -23.12
N VAL A 207 6.92 -8.61 -22.82
CA VAL A 207 6.75 -9.18 -21.47
C VAL A 207 8.13 -9.45 -20.88
N PHE A 208 8.35 -8.98 -19.64
CA PHE A 208 9.60 -9.18 -18.93
C PHE A 208 9.31 -9.55 -17.46
N PRO A 209 9.89 -10.60 -16.91
CA PRO A 209 10.73 -11.60 -17.60
C PRO A 209 9.95 -12.37 -18.68
N PRO A 210 10.64 -12.96 -19.67
CA PRO A 210 10.00 -13.75 -20.70
C PRO A 210 9.31 -14.98 -20.11
N ASP A 211 8.15 -15.33 -20.63
CA ASP A 211 7.31 -16.44 -20.16
C ASP A 211 7.85 -17.78 -20.69
N GLU A 212 8.98 -18.23 -20.13
CA GLU A 212 9.65 -19.47 -20.58
C GLU A 212 8.79 -20.74 -20.37
N GLN A 213 7.78 -20.68 -19.52
CA GLN A 213 6.87 -21.81 -19.30
C GLN A 213 5.78 -21.96 -20.37
N ARG A 214 5.52 -20.91 -21.14
CA ARG A 214 4.52 -20.97 -22.23
C ARG A 214 5.07 -21.59 -23.51
N ASP A 215 6.39 -21.51 -23.70
CA ASP A 215 7.07 -22.00 -24.88
C ASP A 215 7.73 -23.39 -24.69
N ALA A 216 7.69 -23.96 -23.51
CA ALA A 216 8.04 -25.36 -23.34
C ALA A 216 6.99 -26.19 -24.11
N PRO A 217 7.38 -26.87 -25.22
CA PRO A 217 6.45 -27.74 -25.89
C PRO A 217 5.90 -28.68 -24.80
N SER A 218 4.58 -28.72 -24.68
CA SER A 218 3.93 -29.75 -23.89
C SER A 218 4.39 -31.09 -24.49
N ASP A 219 5.46 -31.65 -23.90
CA ASP A 219 5.88 -32.98 -24.20
C ASP A 219 4.67 -33.85 -24.03
N GLY A 220 4.03 -34.16 -25.17
CA GLY A 220 2.92 -35.05 -25.29
C GLY A 220 3.36 -36.44 -24.81
N ARG A 221 3.47 -36.57 -23.48
CA ARG A 221 3.39 -37.91 -22.88
C ARG A 221 1.99 -38.40 -23.14
N THR A 222 1.81 -38.96 -24.30
CA THR A 222 0.82 -40.00 -24.59
C THR A 222 1.00 -41.08 -23.53
N ALA A 223 0.26 -40.94 -22.43
CA ALA A 223 -0.02 -42.07 -21.56
C ALA A 223 -0.89 -43.07 -22.34
N GLY A 224 -0.28 -44.05 -22.91
CA GLY A 224 -1.06 -45.02 -23.65
C GLY A 224 -0.18 -46.02 -24.36
N ASP A 225 0.47 -46.87 -23.61
CA ASP A 225 0.64 -48.26 -24.07
C ASP A 225 0.97 -49.16 -22.83
N GLU A 226 -0.06 -49.52 -22.13
CA GLU A 226 0.00 -50.60 -21.14
C GLU A 226 -0.37 -51.88 -21.90
N PRO A 227 0.59 -52.78 -22.20
CA PRO A 227 0.27 -54.04 -22.81
C PRO A 227 -0.53 -54.92 -21.78
N ARG A 228 -1.80 -55.11 -22.08
CA ARG A 228 -2.60 -56.19 -21.44
C ARG A 228 -1.90 -57.51 -21.67
N ARG A 229 -1.49 -58.15 -20.59
CA ARG A 229 -1.30 -59.58 -20.45
C ARG A 229 -2.28 -60.13 -19.44
#